data_1dd848d976c75e8f569fdd0cceea7666
#
_entry.id   1dd848d976c75e8f569fdd0cceea7666
#
_cell.length_a   1.000
_cell.length_b   1.000
_cell.length_c   1.000
_cell.angle_alpha   90.00
_cell.angle_beta   90.00
_cell.angle_gamma   90.00
#
_symmetry.space_group_name_H-M   'P 1'
#
loop_
_entity.id
_entity.type
_entity.pdbx_description
1 polymer ?
#
loop_
_entity_poly.entity_id
_entity_poly.type
_entity_poly.pdbx_seq_one_letter_code
_entity_poly.pdbx_strand_id
1 'polypeptide(L)'
;MPPKNTKRKSKSPPVANGDNAKRAKTSNGTSLREPHHRAGEAEKHGIVLRKYYPPEMNNERARAYNKNELPRPIEDLISALEDTAEMRKTVKVKDAVVHWFKRDLRCNDNRALALASEKAKEAGVPLICMYIVSPQDFEAHLTAPIRVDFELRTLEILKQDLAKLDIPLYVETVDKRKNIPNRISELLEQWGSRHLFANMEYEVDELRREASMVRALSENGKALEVVHDSCVVPPGELKTGTGNQYAVYSPWFRTWVAHVHANLDLLELFEPPHKNPGSTRKQFKELFECSIPEAPPNKQLGEDEKKRFHSLWPAGEHAAQERLQKFCDDSVANYSDRRNIPSAECTSCLSVHLASGTLSSRTCVRTARDRNNTKKLDGGNEGIRVWISEVAWRDFYKHVLVHWPYVCMNKPFKPEYSNIDWSYDEDQFKAWCEGRTGFPIVDAAMRQLKHLGYMHNRCRMIVACFLAKDLLIDWRKGERYFMETLIDGDFASNNGGWGFSASVGVDPQPYFRIFNPLLQSEKFDPDGEYIRRWVPELKSLTNKQIHDPYGRGVGSQVKKAGYPQPIVVHKECRDRALSAYKEGIASGM
;
A
#
# COMPACT_ATOMS: atom_id res chain seq x y z
N MET A 1 12.83 10.99 52.49
CA MET A 1 12.54 9.57 52.72
C MET A 1 11.49 9.14 51.69
N PRO A 2 11.78 8.27 50.72
CA PRO A 2 10.80 7.75 49.77
C PRO A 2 10.15 6.45 50.29
N PRO A 3 8.91 6.13 49.97
CA PRO A 3 8.28 4.91 50.38
C PRO A 3 8.63 3.71 49.46
N LYS A 4 8.66 2.57 50.08
CA LYS A 4 9.16 1.28 49.60
C LYS A 4 8.30 0.63 48.51
N ASN A 5 8.95 0.15 47.48
CA ASN A 5 8.45 -0.80 46.46
C ASN A 5 8.09 -2.16 47.07
N THR A 6 6.87 -2.60 46.90
CA THR A 6 6.46 -3.99 47.11
C THR A 6 6.32 -4.72 45.80
N LYS A 7 7.28 -5.62 45.52
CA LYS A 7 7.23 -6.59 44.43
C LYS A 7 6.13 -7.63 44.66
N ARG A 8 5.12 -7.69 43.83
CA ARG A 8 4.23 -8.87 43.70
C ARG A 8 4.84 -9.88 42.73
N LYS A 9 5.27 -11.00 43.26
CA LYS A 9 5.63 -12.21 42.49
C LYS A 9 4.34 -12.89 42.01
N SER A 10 4.15 -13.04 40.70
CA SER A 10 3.17 -13.95 40.11
C SER A 10 3.79 -15.34 39.99
N LYS A 11 3.19 -16.32 40.64
CA LYS A 11 3.53 -17.72 40.51
C LYS A 11 2.88 -18.31 39.25
N SER A 12 3.70 -18.91 38.39
CA SER A 12 3.24 -19.80 37.31
C SER A 12 2.81 -21.15 37.87
N PRO A 13 1.75 -21.81 37.33
CA PRO A 13 1.41 -23.16 37.71
C PRO A 13 2.33 -24.20 37.04
N PRO A 14 2.48 -25.41 37.65
CA PRO A 14 3.48 -26.38 37.23
C PRO A 14 3.09 -27.13 35.95
N VAL A 15 4.12 -27.48 35.18
CA VAL A 15 4.05 -28.38 34.03
C VAL A 15 3.82 -29.80 34.55
N ALA A 16 2.76 -30.47 34.12
CA ALA A 16 2.54 -31.90 34.35
C ALA A 16 3.22 -32.69 33.20
N ASN A 17 4.17 -33.54 33.59
CA ASN A 17 4.73 -34.59 32.75
C ASN A 17 3.84 -35.84 32.84
N GLY A 18 3.75 -36.55 31.71
CA GLY A 18 3.27 -37.95 31.64
C GLY A 18 2.09 -38.09 30.67
N ASP A 19 2.01 -38.87 29.66
CA ASP A 19 2.47 -40.21 29.41
C ASP A 19 2.16 -40.62 27.96
N ASN A 20 2.95 -41.52 27.46
CA ASN A 20 2.80 -42.32 26.26
C ASN A 20 1.38 -42.66 25.82
N ALA A 21 0.96 -42.17 24.64
CA ALA A 21 -0.10 -42.77 23.86
C ALA A 21 0.41 -43.13 22.46
N LYS A 22 0.28 -44.39 22.12
CA LYS A 22 0.76 -45.11 20.96
C LYS A 22 0.46 -44.41 19.62
N ARG A 23 1.50 -44.21 18.79
CA ARG A 23 1.38 -43.91 17.37
C ARG A 23 0.58 -45.02 16.67
N ALA A 24 -0.63 -44.71 16.26
CA ALA A 24 -1.29 -45.42 15.18
C ALA A 24 -0.78 -44.83 13.86
N LYS A 25 -0.04 -45.63 13.08
CA LYS A 25 0.28 -45.36 11.68
C LYS A 25 -1.01 -45.46 10.88
N THR A 26 -1.53 -44.35 10.40
CA THR A 26 -2.43 -44.35 9.24
C THR A 26 -1.68 -43.72 8.07
N SER A 27 -1.24 -44.58 7.16
CA SER A 27 -0.84 -44.24 5.81
C SER A 27 -2.06 -43.72 5.07
N ASN A 28 -2.08 -42.45 4.75
CA ASN A 28 -2.62 -41.87 3.53
C ASN A 28 -2.26 -40.39 3.56
N GLY A 29 -1.43 -39.98 2.59
CA GLY A 29 -1.05 -38.60 2.39
C GLY A 29 -2.25 -37.72 1.96
N THR A 30 -3.07 -37.38 2.90
CA THR A 30 -3.99 -36.27 2.77
C THR A 30 -3.21 -35.04 3.23
N SER A 31 -2.81 -34.18 2.26
CA SER A 31 -2.49 -32.80 2.56
C SER A 31 -3.50 -32.31 3.61
N LEU A 32 -3.01 -31.68 4.67
CA LEU A 32 -3.87 -30.96 5.62
C LEU A 32 -4.61 -29.89 4.80
N ARG A 33 -5.76 -30.27 4.24
CA ARG A 33 -6.67 -29.30 3.65
C ARG A 33 -7.00 -28.31 4.75
N GLU A 34 -6.83 -27.04 4.46
CA GLU A 34 -7.39 -26.01 5.32
C GLU A 34 -8.84 -26.40 5.60
N PRO A 35 -9.33 -26.32 6.83
CA PRO A 35 -10.73 -26.60 7.11
C PRO A 35 -11.56 -25.46 6.51
N HIS A 36 -11.79 -25.54 5.21
CA HIS A 36 -12.65 -24.62 4.49
C HIS A 36 -14.02 -25.26 4.34
N HIS A 37 -14.91 -24.94 5.25
CA HIS A 37 -16.31 -25.21 4.99
C HIS A 37 -16.84 -24.43 3.78
N ARG A 38 -16.03 -23.51 3.21
CA ARG A 38 -16.47 -22.59 2.14
C ARG A 38 -15.38 -22.25 1.11
N ALA A 39 -14.42 -23.12 0.87
CA ALA A 39 -13.37 -22.87 -0.14
C ALA A 39 -13.95 -22.47 -1.52
N GLY A 40 -15.03 -23.13 -1.95
CA GLY A 40 -15.72 -22.78 -3.20
C GLY A 40 -16.51 -21.47 -3.15
N GLU A 41 -16.89 -20.97 -1.97
CA GLU A 41 -17.58 -19.69 -1.85
C GLU A 41 -16.62 -18.51 -1.97
N ALA A 42 -15.42 -18.60 -1.43
CA ALA A 42 -14.41 -17.56 -1.60
C ALA A 42 -14.07 -17.34 -3.08
N GLU A 43 -13.98 -18.41 -3.89
CA GLU A 43 -13.87 -18.32 -5.34
C GLU A 43 -15.10 -17.66 -5.99
N LYS A 44 -16.28 -18.17 -5.66
CA LYS A 44 -17.55 -17.67 -6.19
C LYS A 44 -17.74 -16.17 -5.93
N HIS A 45 -17.27 -15.67 -4.80
CA HIS A 45 -17.36 -14.27 -4.42
C HIS A 45 -16.11 -13.44 -4.82
N GLY A 46 -15.21 -14.01 -5.62
CA GLY A 46 -14.03 -13.32 -6.15
C GLY A 46 -13.01 -12.89 -5.10
N ILE A 47 -13.02 -13.52 -3.93
CA ILE A 47 -12.09 -13.23 -2.83
C ILE A 47 -10.78 -13.96 -2.99
N VAL A 48 -10.76 -14.97 -3.85
CA VAL A 48 -9.63 -15.83 -4.00
C VAL A 48 -8.56 -15.21 -4.82
N LEU A 49 -7.39 -15.59 -4.44
CA LEU A 49 -6.16 -15.72 -5.19
C LEU A 49 -6.19 -14.98 -6.52
N ARG A 50 -5.44 -13.94 -6.58
CA ARG A 50 -5.20 -13.24 -7.83
C ARG A 50 -4.67 -14.27 -8.84
N LYS A 51 -5.38 -14.50 -9.93
CA LYS A 51 -5.05 -15.56 -10.94
C LYS A 51 -3.64 -15.44 -11.54
N TYR A 52 -2.96 -14.32 -11.28
CA TYR A 52 -1.60 -14.04 -11.73
C TYR A 52 -0.52 -14.34 -10.69
N TYR A 53 -0.87 -14.84 -9.50
CA TYR A 53 0.06 -15.19 -8.43
C TYR A 53 0.20 -16.71 -8.27
N PRO A 54 1.07 -17.37 -8.99
CA PRO A 54 1.44 -18.75 -8.73
C PRO A 54 2.62 -18.82 -7.72
N PRO A 55 2.78 -19.91 -7.00
CA PRO A 55 1.77 -20.92 -6.70
C PRO A 55 0.81 -20.44 -5.61
N GLU A 56 -0.32 -21.11 -5.50
CA GLU A 56 -1.29 -20.87 -4.42
C GLU A 56 -0.62 -20.92 -3.06
N MET A 57 -0.92 -19.93 -2.20
CA MET A 57 -0.43 -19.88 -0.83
C MET A 57 -1.42 -20.55 0.11
N ASN A 58 -0.98 -21.60 0.80
CA ASN A 58 -1.73 -22.26 1.85
C ASN A 58 -1.14 -21.97 3.25
N ASN A 59 -1.81 -22.40 4.31
CA ASN A 59 -1.35 -22.17 5.68
C ASN A 59 -0.03 -22.89 5.99
N GLU A 60 0.25 -24.01 5.37
CA GLU A 60 1.51 -24.74 5.51
C GLU A 60 2.68 -23.92 4.97
N ARG A 61 2.55 -23.38 3.76
CA ARG A 61 3.57 -22.47 3.20
C ARG A 61 3.73 -21.20 4.03
N ALA A 62 2.64 -20.62 4.54
CA ALA A 62 2.72 -19.46 5.42
C ALA A 62 3.53 -19.77 6.69
N ARG A 63 3.30 -20.94 7.30
CA ARG A 63 4.08 -21.41 8.46
C ARG A 63 5.56 -21.64 8.09
N ALA A 64 5.84 -22.20 6.91
CA ALA A 64 7.22 -22.41 6.43
C ALA A 64 7.98 -21.07 6.27
N TYR A 65 7.34 -20.02 5.74
CA TYR A 65 7.94 -18.68 5.75
C TYR A 65 8.19 -18.15 7.16
N ASN A 66 7.24 -18.33 8.09
CA ASN A 66 7.41 -17.92 9.48
C ASN A 66 8.56 -18.63 10.20
N LYS A 67 8.90 -19.86 9.79
CA LYS A 67 10.00 -20.65 10.32
C LYS A 67 11.32 -20.46 9.57
N ASN A 68 11.36 -19.58 8.58
CA ASN A 68 12.51 -19.38 7.68
C ASN A 68 12.91 -20.66 6.91
N GLU A 69 11.95 -21.55 6.62
CA GLU A 69 12.17 -22.78 5.84
C GLU A 69 12.06 -22.54 4.31
N LEU A 70 11.55 -21.38 3.90
CA LEU A 70 11.45 -20.97 2.49
C LEU A 70 12.16 -19.63 2.28
N PRO A 71 12.97 -19.48 1.21
CA PRO A 71 13.58 -18.21 0.85
C PRO A 71 12.48 -17.21 0.41
N ARG A 72 12.63 -15.97 0.86
CA ARG A 72 11.70 -14.90 0.50
C ARG A 72 11.98 -14.39 -0.92
N PRO A 73 10.98 -13.88 -1.64
CA PRO A 73 11.20 -13.30 -2.97
C PRO A 73 12.27 -12.20 -3.01
N ILE A 74 12.40 -11.40 -1.96
CA ILE A 74 13.44 -10.39 -1.87
C ILE A 74 14.84 -11.01 -1.69
N GLU A 75 14.94 -12.09 -0.93
CA GLU A 75 16.20 -12.83 -0.75
C GLU A 75 16.66 -13.45 -2.06
N ASP A 76 15.72 -13.94 -2.89
CA ASP A 76 16.00 -14.43 -4.24
C ASP A 76 16.51 -13.32 -5.17
N LEU A 77 15.92 -12.12 -5.11
CA LEU A 77 16.41 -10.97 -5.88
C LEU A 77 17.80 -10.50 -5.41
N ILE A 78 18.01 -10.42 -4.09
CA ILE A 78 19.32 -10.05 -3.52
C ILE A 78 20.38 -11.08 -3.95
N SER A 79 20.09 -12.38 -3.83
CA SER A 79 20.98 -13.42 -4.31
C SER A 79 21.29 -13.30 -5.80
N ALA A 80 20.26 -13.04 -6.65
CA ALA A 80 20.47 -12.82 -8.07
C ALA A 80 21.42 -11.64 -8.35
N LEU A 81 21.27 -10.54 -7.59
CA LEU A 81 22.14 -9.37 -7.69
C LEU A 81 23.58 -9.66 -7.21
N GLU A 82 23.74 -10.43 -6.13
CA GLU A 82 25.05 -10.81 -5.59
C GLU A 82 25.77 -11.81 -6.52
N ASP A 83 25.09 -12.86 -6.94
CA ASP A 83 25.64 -13.93 -7.79
C ASP A 83 26.10 -13.41 -9.18
N THR A 84 25.44 -12.38 -9.68
CA THR A 84 25.74 -11.76 -10.99
C THR A 84 26.63 -10.52 -10.90
N ALA A 85 27.03 -10.08 -9.69
CA ALA A 85 27.70 -8.80 -9.47
C ALA A 85 28.98 -8.65 -10.30
N GLU A 86 29.84 -9.67 -10.33
CA GLU A 86 31.10 -9.63 -11.08
C GLU A 86 30.84 -9.59 -12.60
N MET A 87 29.88 -10.38 -13.10
CA MET A 87 29.50 -10.32 -14.52
C MET A 87 28.99 -8.94 -14.90
N ARG A 88 28.07 -8.37 -14.10
CA ARG A 88 27.47 -7.04 -14.36
C ARG A 88 28.51 -5.91 -14.36
N LYS A 89 29.52 -5.97 -13.49
CA LYS A 89 30.64 -5.01 -13.45
C LYS A 89 31.46 -5.00 -14.73
N THR A 90 31.60 -6.14 -15.41
CA THR A 90 32.39 -6.27 -16.65
C THR A 90 31.64 -5.83 -17.90
N VAL A 91 30.33 -5.62 -17.82
CA VAL A 91 29.51 -5.18 -18.95
C VAL A 91 29.93 -3.78 -19.35
N LYS A 92 30.39 -3.63 -20.61
CA LYS A 92 30.73 -2.32 -21.16
C LYS A 92 29.49 -1.57 -21.59
N VAL A 93 29.44 -0.27 -21.30
CA VAL A 93 28.42 0.62 -21.83
C VAL A 93 28.57 0.67 -23.36
N LYS A 94 27.44 0.64 -24.09
CA LYS A 94 27.42 0.67 -25.53
C LYS A 94 26.78 2.00 -26.01
N ASP A 95 25.67 1.97 -26.71
CA ASP A 95 25.12 3.17 -27.39
C ASP A 95 24.20 4.02 -26.50
N ALA A 96 23.66 3.43 -25.43
CA ALA A 96 22.79 4.10 -24.47
C ALA A 96 22.79 3.39 -23.10
N VAL A 97 22.29 4.09 -22.06
CA VAL A 97 21.88 3.54 -20.76
C VAL A 97 20.38 3.71 -20.65
N VAL A 98 19.69 2.74 -20.05
CA VAL A 98 18.23 2.75 -19.93
C VAL A 98 17.79 2.79 -18.46
N HIS A 99 16.81 3.64 -18.13
CA HIS A 99 16.06 3.61 -16.89
C HIS A 99 14.63 3.16 -17.14
N TRP A 100 14.16 2.17 -16.37
CA TRP A 100 12.79 1.67 -16.42
C TRP A 100 11.97 2.21 -15.26
N PHE A 101 11.12 3.18 -15.54
CA PHE A 101 10.13 3.68 -14.58
C PHE A 101 9.04 2.64 -14.32
N LYS A 102 8.60 2.59 -13.06
CA LYS A 102 7.46 1.78 -12.61
C LYS A 102 6.55 2.64 -11.72
N ARG A 103 6.59 2.47 -10.39
CA ARG A 103 5.85 3.30 -9.41
C ARG A 103 6.77 4.36 -8.77
N ASP A 104 7.52 5.04 -9.59
CA ASP A 104 8.53 6.02 -9.21
C ASP A 104 8.59 7.21 -10.18
N LEU A 105 7.41 7.68 -10.62
CA LEU A 105 7.20 8.62 -11.72
C LEU A 105 7.65 10.06 -11.38
N ARG A 106 8.95 10.25 -11.17
CA ARG A 106 9.58 11.53 -10.83
C ARG A 106 11.01 11.63 -11.31
N CYS A 107 11.48 12.86 -11.53
CA CYS A 107 12.88 13.13 -11.87
C CYS A 107 13.74 13.37 -10.62
N ASN A 108 13.22 14.08 -9.61
CA ASN A 108 13.98 14.42 -8.41
C ASN A 108 13.92 13.29 -7.39
N ASP A 109 15.04 13.08 -6.68
CA ASP A 109 15.16 12.07 -5.64
C ASP A 109 14.71 10.67 -6.10
N ASN A 110 15.16 10.24 -7.30
CA ASN A 110 14.93 8.91 -7.87
C ASN A 110 16.28 8.19 -8.00
N ARG A 111 16.52 7.21 -7.13
CA ARG A 111 17.83 6.57 -6.99
C ARG A 111 18.28 5.86 -8.26
N ALA A 112 17.45 5.02 -8.85
CA ALA A 112 17.81 4.27 -10.05
C ALA A 112 18.02 5.20 -11.26
N LEU A 113 17.20 6.26 -11.39
CA LEU A 113 17.35 7.27 -12.44
C LEU A 113 18.66 8.04 -12.29
N ALA A 114 19.02 8.46 -11.09
CA ALA A 114 20.28 9.16 -10.82
C ALA A 114 21.48 8.27 -11.17
N LEU A 115 21.48 6.99 -10.75
CA LEU A 115 22.54 6.04 -11.08
C LEU A 115 22.64 5.78 -12.59
N ALA A 116 21.52 5.64 -13.28
CA ALA A 116 21.48 5.51 -14.74
C ALA A 116 22.05 6.74 -15.44
N SER A 117 21.70 7.92 -14.95
CA SER A 117 22.17 9.20 -15.47
C SER A 117 23.67 9.39 -15.30
N GLU A 118 24.22 9.11 -14.13
CA GLU A 118 25.66 9.16 -13.90
C GLU A 118 26.40 8.17 -14.80
N LYS A 119 25.89 6.93 -14.91
CA LYS A 119 26.48 5.91 -15.79
C LYS A 119 26.51 6.34 -17.27
N ALA A 120 25.42 6.98 -17.74
CA ALA A 120 25.33 7.50 -19.10
C ALA A 120 26.32 8.65 -19.32
N LYS A 121 26.39 9.59 -18.38
CA LYS A 121 27.30 10.74 -18.40
C LYS A 121 28.76 10.31 -18.41
N GLU A 122 29.15 9.40 -17.52
CA GLU A 122 30.54 8.86 -17.46
C GLU A 122 30.95 8.20 -18.77
N ALA A 123 30.02 7.52 -19.44
CA ALA A 123 30.29 6.86 -20.72
C ALA A 123 30.14 7.79 -21.94
N GLY A 124 29.65 9.02 -21.76
CA GLY A 124 29.38 9.96 -22.85
C GLY A 124 28.26 9.53 -23.81
N VAL A 125 27.31 8.70 -23.33
CA VAL A 125 26.18 8.18 -24.11
C VAL A 125 24.86 8.72 -23.58
N PRO A 126 23.76 8.69 -24.38
CA PRO A 126 22.46 9.13 -23.90
C PRO A 126 21.84 8.18 -22.86
N LEU A 127 21.10 8.79 -21.93
CA LEU A 127 20.11 8.14 -21.09
C LEU A 127 18.78 8.04 -21.85
N ILE A 128 18.17 6.86 -21.88
CA ILE A 128 16.80 6.64 -22.36
C ILE A 128 15.94 6.22 -21.17
N CYS A 129 14.79 6.83 -21.01
CA CYS A 129 13.79 6.40 -20.03
C CYS A 129 12.67 5.61 -20.73
N MET A 130 12.12 4.62 -20.03
CA MET A 130 10.97 3.87 -20.53
C MET A 130 9.95 3.58 -19.45
N TYR A 131 8.70 3.38 -19.87
CA TYR A 131 7.60 2.89 -19.05
C TYR A 131 6.77 1.87 -19.85
N ILE A 132 6.39 0.77 -19.21
CA ILE A 132 5.55 -0.26 -19.84
C ILE A 132 4.15 -0.22 -19.24
N VAL A 133 3.17 0.14 -20.04
CA VAL A 133 1.74 0.02 -19.69
C VAL A 133 1.34 -1.45 -19.88
N SER A 134 0.82 -2.09 -18.84
CA SER A 134 0.30 -3.44 -18.96
C SER A 134 -1.12 -3.56 -18.42
N PRO A 135 -2.12 -3.80 -19.28
CA PRO A 135 -3.51 -4.05 -18.85
C PRO A 135 -3.62 -5.18 -17.84
N GLN A 136 -2.83 -6.25 -18.00
CA GLN A 136 -2.79 -7.36 -17.06
C GLN A 136 -2.15 -7.01 -15.72
N ASP A 137 -1.17 -6.10 -15.66
CA ASP A 137 -0.63 -5.60 -14.39
C ASP A 137 -1.69 -4.78 -13.65
N PHE A 138 -2.41 -3.90 -14.36
CA PHE A 138 -3.52 -3.17 -13.74
C PHE A 138 -4.62 -4.10 -13.22
N GLU A 139 -4.90 -5.21 -13.91
CA GLU A 139 -5.84 -6.23 -13.43
C GLU A 139 -5.28 -6.98 -12.23
N ALA A 140 -4.03 -7.44 -12.28
CA ALA A 140 -3.38 -8.20 -11.22
C ALA A 140 -3.28 -7.40 -9.91
N HIS A 141 -2.99 -6.12 -10.00
CA HIS A 141 -2.88 -5.22 -8.85
C HIS A 141 -4.20 -4.55 -8.47
N LEU A 142 -5.32 -4.88 -9.14
CA LEU A 142 -6.64 -4.29 -8.88
C LEU A 142 -6.60 -2.76 -8.97
N THR A 143 -5.80 -2.21 -9.87
CA THR A 143 -5.57 -0.76 -9.99
C THR A 143 -6.86 -0.04 -10.38
N ALA A 144 -7.26 0.96 -9.60
CA ALA A 144 -8.46 1.74 -9.85
C ALA A 144 -8.38 2.54 -11.16
N PRO A 145 -9.49 2.71 -11.91
CA PRO A 145 -9.51 3.54 -13.12
C PRO A 145 -8.99 4.97 -12.89
N ILE A 146 -9.37 5.60 -11.79
CA ILE A 146 -8.88 6.93 -11.40
C ILE A 146 -7.35 6.96 -11.20
N ARG A 147 -6.77 5.89 -10.70
CA ARG A 147 -5.33 5.79 -10.52
C ARG A 147 -4.62 5.60 -11.87
N VAL A 148 -5.16 4.78 -12.76
CA VAL A 148 -4.63 4.61 -14.13
C VAL A 148 -4.62 5.95 -14.85
N ASP A 149 -5.71 6.71 -14.81
CA ASP A 149 -5.80 8.05 -15.39
C ASP A 149 -4.75 9.01 -14.78
N PHE A 150 -4.58 8.98 -13.46
CA PHE A 150 -3.58 9.81 -12.78
C PHE A 150 -2.14 9.46 -13.21
N GLU A 151 -1.82 8.17 -13.33
CA GLU A 151 -0.49 7.70 -13.78
C GLU A 151 -0.23 8.09 -15.24
N LEU A 152 -1.20 7.95 -16.15
CA LEU A 152 -1.04 8.34 -17.54
C LEU A 152 -0.85 9.85 -17.72
N ARG A 153 -1.61 10.68 -16.98
CA ARG A 153 -1.39 12.13 -16.95
C ARG A 153 -0.01 12.50 -16.36
N THR A 154 0.42 11.75 -15.37
CA THR A 154 1.76 11.94 -14.80
C THR A 154 2.85 11.61 -15.82
N LEU A 155 2.69 10.56 -16.62
CA LEU A 155 3.64 10.22 -17.69
C LEU A 155 3.74 11.31 -18.76
N GLU A 156 2.62 11.96 -19.11
CA GLU A 156 2.64 13.12 -20.03
C GLU A 156 3.51 14.26 -19.50
N ILE A 157 3.36 14.59 -18.21
CA ILE A 157 4.16 15.65 -17.56
C ILE A 157 5.63 15.23 -17.46
N LEU A 158 5.89 14.00 -17.01
CA LEU A 158 7.24 13.45 -16.87
C LEU A 158 7.97 13.43 -18.22
N LYS A 159 7.27 13.08 -19.31
CA LYS A 159 7.80 13.10 -20.66
C LYS A 159 8.24 14.51 -21.08
N GLN A 160 7.42 15.52 -20.76
CA GLN A 160 7.75 16.91 -21.05
C GLN A 160 8.97 17.39 -20.24
N ASP A 161 9.06 17.00 -18.97
CA ASP A 161 10.18 17.40 -18.10
C ASP A 161 11.49 16.73 -18.53
N LEU A 162 11.48 15.45 -18.84
CA LEU A 162 12.64 14.73 -19.38
C LEU A 162 13.07 15.28 -20.75
N ALA A 163 12.12 15.66 -21.61
CA ALA A 163 12.43 16.24 -22.91
C ALA A 163 13.16 17.58 -22.82
N LYS A 164 12.97 18.39 -21.75
CA LYS A 164 13.77 19.62 -21.50
C LYS A 164 15.26 19.32 -21.30
N LEU A 165 15.57 18.11 -20.85
CA LEU A 165 16.92 17.59 -20.65
C LEU A 165 17.42 16.74 -21.83
N ASP A 166 16.74 16.79 -22.98
CA ASP A 166 17.00 15.94 -24.16
C ASP A 166 17.00 14.43 -23.84
N ILE A 167 16.23 14.00 -22.83
CA ILE A 167 16.03 12.61 -22.44
C ILE A 167 14.68 12.14 -23.01
N PRO A 168 14.65 11.11 -23.88
CA PRO A 168 13.39 10.55 -24.35
C PRO A 168 12.73 9.68 -23.28
N LEU A 169 11.40 9.76 -23.17
CA LEU A 169 10.58 8.78 -22.44
C LEU A 169 9.80 7.96 -23.46
N TYR A 170 10.19 6.71 -23.62
CA TYR A 170 9.45 5.73 -24.43
C TYR A 170 8.37 5.05 -23.61
N VAL A 171 7.15 5.03 -24.12
CA VAL A 171 6.01 4.37 -23.47
C VAL A 171 5.33 3.45 -24.46
N GLU A 172 5.13 2.20 -24.06
CA GLU A 172 4.49 1.20 -24.90
C GLU A 172 3.54 0.32 -24.07
N THR A 173 2.51 -0.23 -24.71
CA THR A 173 1.59 -1.19 -24.10
C THR A 173 2.03 -2.62 -24.39
N VAL A 174 2.20 -3.42 -23.31
CA VAL A 174 2.44 -4.86 -23.38
C VAL A 174 1.27 -5.59 -22.72
N ASP A 175 0.39 -6.17 -23.50
CA ASP A 175 -0.86 -6.76 -23.01
C ASP A 175 -0.66 -7.81 -21.94
N LYS A 176 0.28 -8.73 -22.16
CA LYS A 176 0.54 -9.85 -21.25
C LYS A 176 1.76 -9.57 -20.38
N ARG A 177 1.56 -9.42 -19.09
CA ARG A 177 2.64 -9.14 -18.12
C ARG A 177 3.82 -10.13 -18.20
N LYS A 178 3.58 -11.40 -18.52
CA LYS A 178 4.62 -12.40 -18.72
C LYS A 178 5.58 -12.10 -19.88
N ASN A 179 5.17 -11.25 -20.82
CA ASN A 179 5.97 -10.88 -21.98
C ASN A 179 6.85 -9.65 -21.71
N ILE A 180 6.64 -8.92 -20.61
CA ILE A 180 7.40 -7.70 -20.27
C ILE A 180 8.92 -7.96 -20.23
N PRO A 181 9.44 -9.01 -19.57
CA PRO A 181 10.88 -9.26 -19.53
C PRO A 181 11.52 -9.43 -20.92
N ASN A 182 10.87 -10.20 -21.80
CA ASN A 182 11.36 -10.42 -23.17
C ASN A 182 11.30 -9.12 -23.97
N ARG A 183 10.19 -8.38 -23.88
CA ARG A 183 10.05 -7.10 -24.58
C ARG A 183 11.11 -6.08 -24.16
N ILE A 184 11.40 -5.97 -22.87
CA ILE A 184 12.49 -5.12 -22.37
C ILE A 184 13.83 -5.55 -22.94
N SER A 185 14.13 -6.85 -23.01
CA SER A 185 15.37 -7.36 -23.63
C SER A 185 15.49 -6.98 -25.10
N GLU A 186 14.38 -7.06 -25.87
CA GLU A 186 14.31 -6.62 -27.28
C GLU A 186 14.55 -5.12 -27.43
N LEU A 187 13.93 -4.28 -26.56
CA LEU A 187 14.13 -2.83 -26.58
C LEU A 187 15.57 -2.45 -26.26
N LEU A 188 16.21 -3.12 -25.31
CA LEU A 188 17.63 -2.92 -25.02
C LEU A 188 18.51 -3.21 -26.24
N GLU A 189 18.24 -4.30 -26.98
CA GLU A 189 18.95 -4.59 -28.23
C GLU A 189 18.71 -3.52 -29.28
N GLN A 190 17.45 -3.14 -29.49
CA GLN A 190 17.06 -2.13 -30.48
C GLN A 190 17.75 -0.79 -30.23
N TRP A 191 17.93 -0.40 -28.97
CA TRP A 191 18.59 0.87 -28.60
C TRP A 191 20.10 0.72 -28.39
N GLY A 192 20.66 -0.45 -28.63
CA GLY A 192 22.07 -0.72 -28.39
C GLY A 192 22.48 -0.58 -26.95
N SER A 193 21.56 -0.77 -25.99
CA SER A 193 21.86 -0.66 -24.56
C SER A 193 22.21 -2.00 -23.94
N ARG A 194 23.18 -1.98 -23.04
CA ARG A 194 23.55 -3.12 -22.20
C ARG A 194 23.31 -2.86 -20.70
N HIS A 195 22.83 -1.68 -20.34
CA HIS A 195 22.59 -1.30 -18.94
C HIS A 195 21.16 -0.85 -18.75
N LEU A 196 20.48 -1.50 -17.81
CA LEU A 196 19.13 -1.20 -17.37
C LEU A 196 19.15 -0.91 -15.87
N PHE A 197 18.49 0.16 -15.46
CA PHE A 197 18.32 0.54 -14.06
C PHE A 197 16.84 0.60 -13.71
N ALA A 198 16.46 0.11 -12.54
CA ALA A 198 15.09 0.19 -12.03
C ALA A 198 15.06 0.29 -10.51
N ASN A 199 14.07 0.98 -9.95
CA ASN A 199 13.79 0.94 -8.53
C ASN A 199 13.02 -0.33 -8.18
N MET A 200 13.29 -0.90 -7.01
CA MET A 200 12.68 -2.14 -6.52
C MET A 200 11.23 -1.91 -6.11
N GLU A 201 10.35 -2.76 -6.60
CA GLU A 201 9.00 -2.93 -6.06
C GLU A 201 8.98 -4.14 -5.12
N TYR A 202 8.14 -4.08 -4.07
CA TYR A 202 8.21 -5.05 -2.97
C TYR A 202 7.12 -6.11 -3.00
N GLU A 203 6.29 -6.14 -4.03
CA GLU A 203 5.29 -7.19 -4.20
C GLU A 203 5.96 -8.47 -4.74
N VAL A 204 5.37 -9.61 -4.43
CA VAL A 204 6.00 -10.93 -4.64
C VAL A 204 6.34 -11.22 -6.10
N ASP A 205 5.44 -10.88 -6.99
CA ASP A 205 5.58 -11.15 -8.43
C ASP A 205 6.58 -10.21 -9.11
N GLU A 206 6.67 -8.95 -8.67
CA GLU A 206 7.69 -8.00 -9.11
C GLU A 206 9.09 -8.46 -8.69
N LEU A 207 9.26 -8.81 -7.42
CA LEU A 207 10.54 -9.30 -6.89
C LEU A 207 11.02 -10.56 -7.65
N ARG A 208 10.13 -11.52 -7.90
CA ARG A 208 10.45 -12.73 -8.67
C ARG A 208 10.76 -12.45 -10.13
N ARG A 209 9.98 -11.55 -10.76
CA ARG A 209 10.24 -11.11 -12.14
C ARG A 209 11.62 -10.47 -12.25
N GLU A 210 11.95 -9.57 -11.35
CA GLU A 210 13.22 -8.85 -11.34
C GLU A 210 14.39 -9.79 -11.06
N ALA A 211 14.28 -10.74 -10.13
CA ALA A 211 15.29 -11.77 -9.89
C ALA A 211 15.59 -12.61 -11.16
N SER A 212 14.51 -13.04 -11.84
CA SER A 212 14.65 -13.78 -13.10
C SER A 212 15.29 -12.93 -14.21
N MET A 213 14.91 -11.64 -14.31
CA MET A 213 15.48 -10.72 -15.29
C MET A 213 16.95 -10.42 -15.03
N VAL A 214 17.36 -10.24 -13.76
CA VAL A 214 18.77 -10.02 -13.39
C VAL A 214 19.64 -11.18 -13.89
N ARG A 215 19.24 -12.43 -13.65
CA ARG A 215 19.96 -13.62 -14.11
C ARG A 215 19.99 -13.70 -15.64
N ALA A 216 18.81 -13.63 -16.28
CA ALA A 216 18.70 -13.79 -17.72
C ALA A 216 19.45 -12.70 -18.52
N LEU A 217 19.38 -11.45 -18.08
CA LEU A 217 20.11 -10.36 -18.73
C LEU A 217 21.63 -10.50 -18.53
N SER A 218 22.09 -10.92 -17.35
CA SER A 218 23.50 -11.14 -17.07
C SER A 218 24.09 -12.26 -17.95
N GLU A 219 23.38 -13.37 -18.11
CA GLU A 219 23.74 -14.47 -19.02
C GLU A 219 23.87 -14.00 -20.49
N ASN A 220 23.10 -12.96 -20.86
CA ASN A 220 23.13 -12.36 -22.20
C ASN A 220 24.03 -11.11 -22.29
N GLY A 221 24.99 -10.94 -21.38
CA GLY A 221 25.96 -9.85 -21.40
C GLY A 221 25.37 -8.45 -21.20
N LYS A 222 24.25 -8.36 -20.49
CA LYS A 222 23.62 -7.11 -20.07
C LYS A 222 23.57 -6.99 -18.54
N ALA A 223 23.53 -5.78 -18.03
CA ALA A 223 23.45 -5.48 -16.61
C ALA A 223 22.08 -4.89 -16.25
N LEU A 224 21.34 -5.52 -15.35
CA LEU A 224 20.18 -4.94 -14.69
C LEU A 224 20.56 -4.61 -13.24
N GLU A 225 20.46 -3.32 -12.89
CA GLU A 225 20.62 -2.83 -11.53
C GLU A 225 19.24 -2.53 -10.93
N VAL A 226 18.89 -3.22 -9.84
CA VAL A 226 17.65 -3.02 -9.10
C VAL A 226 18.00 -2.49 -7.71
N VAL A 227 17.51 -1.31 -7.35
CA VAL A 227 17.90 -0.63 -6.12
C VAL A 227 16.69 -0.24 -5.26
N HIS A 228 16.90 -0.19 -3.94
CA HIS A 228 15.89 0.32 -3.01
C HIS A 228 15.69 1.83 -3.18
N ASP A 229 14.43 2.28 -3.20
CA ASP A 229 14.09 3.69 -3.34
C ASP A 229 12.80 4.09 -2.59
N SER A 230 11.79 3.24 -2.59
CA SER A 230 10.45 3.62 -2.13
C SER A 230 10.28 3.72 -0.61
N CYS A 231 11.25 3.26 0.18
CA CYS A 231 11.32 3.40 1.64
C CYS A 231 12.48 4.31 2.03
N VAL A 232 12.38 4.96 3.18
CA VAL A 232 13.51 5.67 3.80
C VAL A 232 14.55 4.67 4.26
N VAL A 233 14.12 3.63 4.98
CA VAL A 233 14.99 2.53 5.39
C VAL A 233 14.63 1.29 4.56
N PRO A 234 15.58 0.69 3.83
CA PRO A 234 15.34 -0.52 3.06
C PRO A 234 14.80 -1.68 3.93
N PRO A 235 13.82 -2.45 3.42
CA PRO A 235 13.36 -3.65 4.09
C PRO A 235 14.51 -4.65 4.34
N GLY A 236 14.55 -5.22 5.55
CA GLY A 236 15.59 -6.18 5.96
C GLY A 236 16.71 -5.58 6.83
N GLU A 237 16.90 -4.25 6.83
CA GLU A 237 17.93 -3.59 7.65
C GLU A 237 17.55 -3.54 9.14
N LEU A 238 16.25 -3.40 9.45
CA LEU A 238 15.79 -3.31 10.84
C LEU A 238 15.43 -4.68 11.38
N LYS A 239 16.15 -5.10 12.43
CA LYS A 239 15.93 -6.38 13.09
C LYS A 239 15.80 -6.21 14.61
N THR A 240 15.04 -7.08 15.25
CA THR A 240 14.98 -7.18 16.71
C THR A 240 16.33 -7.61 17.28
N GLY A 241 16.53 -7.49 18.59
CA GLY A 241 17.73 -7.99 19.25
C GLY A 241 17.98 -9.49 19.11
N THR A 242 16.98 -10.25 18.65
CA THR A 242 17.06 -11.68 18.31
C THR A 242 17.25 -11.95 16.81
N GLY A 243 17.46 -10.91 16.00
CA GLY A 243 17.67 -11.02 14.56
C GLY A 243 16.40 -11.17 13.71
N ASN A 244 15.22 -11.14 14.33
CA ASN A 244 13.94 -11.29 13.64
C ASN A 244 13.40 -9.93 13.15
N GLN A 245 12.46 -9.98 12.18
CA GLN A 245 11.69 -8.81 11.75
C GLN A 245 10.69 -8.38 12.83
N TYR A 246 10.46 -7.07 12.91
CA TYR A 246 9.44 -6.51 13.79
C TYR A 246 8.02 -6.78 13.27
N ALA A 247 7.15 -7.29 14.14
CA ALA A 247 5.72 -7.47 13.90
C ALA A 247 4.84 -6.42 14.62
N VAL A 248 5.47 -5.47 15.35
CA VAL A 248 4.78 -4.42 16.10
C VAL A 248 5.39 -3.08 15.75
N TYR A 249 4.56 -2.10 15.42
CA TYR A 249 5.00 -0.80 14.91
C TYR A 249 5.82 0.01 15.92
N SER A 250 5.37 0.13 17.17
CA SER A 250 6.01 1.03 18.13
C SER A 250 7.49 0.70 18.42
N PRO A 251 7.91 -0.56 18.66
CA PRO A 251 9.31 -0.90 18.77
C PRO A 251 10.05 -0.76 17.43
N TRP A 252 9.41 -1.08 16.29
CA TRP A 252 9.99 -0.88 14.97
C TRP A 252 10.29 0.59 14.70
N PHE A 253 9.36 1.49 14.99
CA PHE A 253 9.53 2.93 14.76
C PHE A 253 10.68 3.50 15.60
N ARG A 254 10.83 3.09 16.86
CA ARG A 254 11.99 3.49 17.67
C ARG A 254 13.31 3.08 17.05
N THR A 255 13.39 1.85 16.53
CA THR A 255 14.57 1.35 15.84
C THR A 255 14.78 2.07 14.50
N TRP A 256 13.72 2.35 13.76
CA TRP A 256 13.76 3.13 12.52
C TRP A 256 14.34 4.54 12.75
N VAL A 257 13.86 5.25 13.77
CA VAL A 257 14.38 6.56 14.13
C VAL A 257 15.85 6.49 14.52
N ALA A 258 16.23 5.53 15.37
CA ALA A 258 17.61 5.36 15.79
C ALA A 258 18.53 5.03 14.61
N HIS A 259 18.07 4.18 13.69
CA HIS A 259 18.82 3.78 12.49
C HIS A 259 19.03 4.98 11.53
N VAL A 260 17.99 5.78 11.28
CA VAL A 260 18.10 6.98 10.44
C VAL A 260 19.01 8.02 11.08
N HIS A 261 18.96 8.21 12.42
CA HIS A 261 19.87 9.13 13.10
C HIS A 261 21.35 8.67 13.05
N ALA A 262 21.59 7.36 13.01
CA ALA A 262 22.94 6.80 12.85
C ALA A 262 23.43 6.83 11.40
N ASN A 263 22.52 6.91 10.40
CA ASN A 263 22.79 6.84 8.98
C ASN A 263 22.04 7.97 8.26
N LEU A 264 22.50 9.20 8.42
CA LEU A 264 21.82 10.38 7.87
C LEU A 264 21.82 10.45 6.33
N ASP A 265 22.72 9.74 5.69
CA ASP A 265 22.76 9.51 4.24
C ASP A 265 21.46 8.88 3.70
N LEU A 266 20.71 8.14 4.52
CA LEU A 266 19.37 7.66 4.17
C LEU A 266 18.35 8.78 3.87
N LEU A 267 18.64 10.00 4.30
CA LEU A 267 17.83 11.20 4.01
C LEU A 267 18.45 12.10 2.95
N GLU A 268 19.58 11.73 2.35
CA GLU A 268 20.15 12.47 1.22
C GLU A 268 19.29 12.26 -0.02
N LEU A 269 19.04 13.36 -0.73
CA LEU A 269 18.22 13.34 -1.96
C LEU A 269 19.12 13.09 -3.15
N PHE A 270 18.65 12.27 -4.06
CA PHE A 270 19.32 12.03 -5.33
C PHE A 270 19.06 13.19 -6.30
N GLU A 271 20.12 13.63 -6.99
CA GLU A 271 20.05 14.70 -7.98
C GLU A 271 19.19 14.26 -9.19
N PRO A 272 18.51 15.22 -9.85
CA PRO A 272 17.80 14.95 -11.10
C PRO A 272 18.78 14.51 -12.20
N PRO A 273 18.29 13.86 -13.28
CA PRO A 273 19.17 13.36 -14.33
C PRO A 273 19.87 14.51 -15.08
N HIS A 274 21.08 14.24 -15.50
CA HIS A 274 21.86 15.15 -16.34
C HIS A 274 21.25 15.29 -17.72
N LYS A 275 21.44 16.45 -18.32
CA LYS A 275 21.07 16.69 -19.72
C LYS A 275 21.86 15.77 -20.66
N ASN A 276 21.16 15.12 -21.58
CA ASN A 276 21.76 14.30 -22.63
C ASN A 276 22.57 15.12 -23.65
N PRO A 277 23.49 14.47 -24.39
CA PRO A 277 24.14 15.08 -25.56
C PRO A 277 23.11 15.59 -26.58
N GLY A 278 23.35 16.77 -27.19
CA GLY A 278 22.41 17.36 -28.14
C GLY A 278 22.10 16.50 -29.38
N SER A 279 22.98 15.56 -29.73
CA SER A 279 22.76 14.58 -30.81
C SER A 279 21.63 13.58 -30.50
N THR A 280 21.26 13.40 -29.25
CA THR A 280 20.25 12.41 -28.79
C THR A 280 18.91 12.59 -29.49
N ARG A 281 18.46 13.84 -29.69
CA ARG A 281 17.18 14.11 -30.37
C ARG A 281 17.16 13.62 -31.82
N LYS A 282 18.30 13.69 -32.51
CA LYS A 282 18.42 13.19 -33.88
C LYS A 282 18.53 11.65 -33.89
N GLN A 283 19.32 11.12 -32.99
CA GLN A 283 19.60 9.68 -32.91
C GLN A 283 18.36 8.85 -32.50
N PHE A 284 17.55 9.36 -31.57
CA PHE A 284 16.39 8.68 -31.01
C PHE A 284 15.08 9.46 -31.23
N LYS A 285 14.95 10.10 -32.39
CA LYS A 285 13.80 10.97 -32.72
C LYS A 285 12.46 10.29 -32.44
N GLU A 286 12.30 9.05 -32.85
CA GLU A 286 11.05 8.27 -32.70
C GLU A 286 10.64 8.09 -31.23
N LEU A 287 11.60 8.01 -30.30
CA LEU A 287 11.31 7.87 -28.87
C LEU A 287 10.72 9.17 -28.26
N PHE A 288 11.10 10.33 -28.80
CA PHE A 288 10.50 11.61 -28.40
C PHE A 288 9.08 11.79 -28.95
N GLU A 289 8.80 11.20 -30.10
CA GLU A 289 7.52 11.30 -30.82
C GLU A 289 6.48 10.27 -30.36
N CYS A 290 6.86 9.23 -29.57
CA CYS A 290 5.90 8.25 -29.08
C CYS A 290 4.81 8.93 -28.24
N SER A 291 3.54 8.52 -28.41
CA SER A 291 2.43 9.03 -27.60
C SER A 291 2.31 8.22 -26.31
N ILE A 292 1.74 8.83 -25.27
CA ILE A 292 1.30 8.09 -24.09
C ILE A 292 0.03 7.32 -24.48
N PRO A 293 -0.04 6.00 -24.24
CA PRO A 293 -1.22 5.20 -24.56
C PRO A 293 -2.46 5.64 -23.75
N GLU A 294 -3.63 5.43 -24.31
CA GLU A 294 -4.88 5.56 -23.57
C GLU A 294 -5.03 4.46 -22.50
N ALA A 295 -5.86 4.74 -21.50
CA ALA A 295 -6.23 3.74 -20.51
C ALA A 295 -6.91 2.53 -21.17
N PRO A 296 -6.62 1.29 -20.72
CA PRO A 296 -7.33 0.10 -21.20
C PRO A 296 -8.86 0.28 -21.07
N PRO A 297 -9.67 -0.33 -21.95
CA PRO A 297 -11.13 -0.11 -21.98
C PRO A 297 -11.84 -0.29 -20.64
N ASN A 298 -11.39 -1.27 -19.84
CA ASN A 298 -11.93 -1.54 -18.50
C ASN A 298 -11.41 -0.60 -17.41
N LYS A 299 -10.53 0.34 -17.75
CA LYS A 299 -9.94 1.35 -16.84
C LYS A 299 -10.20 2.78 -17.30
N GLN A 300 -11.02 2.98 -18.33
CA GLN A 300 -11.41 4.31 -18.79
C GLN A 300 -12.42 4.94 -17.81
N LEU A 301 -12.28 6.25 -17.61
CA LEU A 301 -13.22 7.08 -16.87
C LEU A 301 -14.21 7.74 -17.83
N GLY A 302 -15.43 8.00 -17.37
CA GLY A 302 -16.37 8.88 -18.07
C GLY A 302 -15.90 10.33 -18.09
N GLU A 303 -16.37 11.14 -19.05
CA GLU A 303 -15.92 12.52 -19.23
C GLU A 303 -16.17 13.42 -18.00
N ASP A 304 -17.32 13.24 -17.31
CA ASP A 304 -17.62 13.98 -16.09
C ASP A 304 -16.73 13.57 -14.91
N GLU A 305 -16.34 12.28 -14.87
CA GLU A 305 -15.39 11.78 -13.88
C GLU A 305 -13.99 12.33 -14.14
N LYS A 306 -13.52 12.31 -15.39
CA LYS A 306 -12.24 12.92 -15.79
C LYS A 306 -12.17 14.37 -15.35
N LYS A 307 -13.18 15.19 -15.74
CA LYS A 307 -13.25 16.60 -15.35
C LYS A 307 -13.12 16.79 -13.85
N ARG A 308 -13.91 16.02 -13.07
CA ARG A 308 -13.90 16.10 -11.61
C ARG A 308 -12.57 15.71 -11.02
N PHE A 309 -12.03 14.56 -11.42
CA PHE A 309 -10.78 14.03 -10.85
C PHE A 309 -9.55 14.83 -11.27
N HIS A 310 -9.52 15.38 -12.48
CA HIS A 310 -8.42 16.25 -12.92
C HIS A 310 -8.35 17.53 -12.07
N SER A 311 -9.49 18.11 -11.71
CA SER A 311 -9.56 19.26 -10.82
C SER A 311 -9.15 18.94 -9.38
N LEU A 312 -9.55 17.78 -8.86
CA LEU A 312 -9.28 17.37 -7.48
C LEU A 312 -7.83 16.90 -7.28
N TRP A 313 -7.27 16.22 -8.28
CA TRP A 313 -5.99 15.54 -8.22
C TRP A 313 -5.07 15.97 -9.36
N PRO A 314 -4.44 17.14 -9.25
CA PRO A 314 -3.38 17.55 -10.17
C PRO A 314 -2.26 16.50 -10.20
N ALA A 315 -1.84 16.08 -11.39
CA ALA A 315 -0.86 15.02 -11.59
C ALA A 315 0.59 15.56 -11.64
N GLY A 316 1.54 14.65 -11.58
CA GLY A 316 2.95 14.94 -11.76
C GLY A 316 3.70 15.35 -10.49
N GLU A 317 5.02 15.44 -10.62
CA GLU A 317 5.94 15.72 -9.53
C GLU A 317 5.80 17.15 -8.99
N HIS A 318 5.57 18.14 -9.88
CA HIS A 318 5.42 19.54 -9.48
C HIS A 318 4.24 19.75 -8.55
N ALA A 319 3.09 19.14 -8.87
CA ALA A 319 1.91 19.18 -8.01
C ALA A 319 2.13 18.49 -6.65
N ALA A 320 2.94 17.43 -6.64
CA ALA A 320 3.32 16.75 -5.41
C ALA A 320 4.17 17.62 -4.49
N GLN A 321 5.16 18.29 -5.06
CA GLN A 321 6.06 19.19 -4.35
C GLN A 321 5.32 20.42 -3.81
N GLU A 322 4.49 21.05 -4.62
CA GLU A 322 3.65 22.18 -4.21
C GLU A 322 2.74 21.80 -3.03
N ARG A 323 2.08 20.64 -3.11
CA ARG A 323 1.23 20.13 -2.05
C ARG A 323 2.02 19.83 -0.77
N LEU A 324 3.22 19.25 -0.86
CA LEU A 324 4.10 19.02 0.29
C LEU A 324 4.50 20.33 0.96
N GLN A 325 4.95 21.32 0.16
CA GLN A 325 5.34 22.62 0.67
C GLN A 325 4.18 23.29 1.41
N LYS A 326 3.03 23.41 0.75
CA LYS A 326 1.83 24.01 1.34
C LYS A 326 1.42 23.33 2.64
N PHE A 327 1.41 21.99 2.67
CA PHE A 327 1.08 21.26 3.89
C PHE A 327 2.08 21.52 5.02
N CYS A 328 3.36 21.54 4.71
CA CYS A 328 4.42 21.79 5.68
C CYS A 328 4.42 23.25 6.19
N ASP A 329 3.99 24.21 5.37
CA ASP A 329 3.92 25.62 5.76
C ASP A 329 2.65 25.93 6.59
N ASP A 330 1.49 25.39 6.19
CA ASP A 330 0.19 25.80 6.72
C ASP A 330 -0.36 24.87 7.81
N SER A 331 -0.06 23.57 7.78
CA SER A 331 -0.88 22.57 8.50
C SER A 331 -0.09 21.60 9.36
N VAL A 332 1.15 21.29 9.05
CA VAL A 332 1.89 20.20 9.71
C VAL A 332 2.07 20.43 11.21
N ALA A 333 2.23 21.68 11.65
CA ALA A 333 2.43 22.00 13.04
C ALA A 333 1.23 21.61 13.95
N ASN A 334 0.02 21.66 13.40
CA ASN A 334 -1.23 21.32 14.10
C ASN A 334 -1.78 19.94 13.70
N TYR A 335 -0.99 19.14 13.00
CA TYR A 335 -1.44 17.86 12.45
C TYR A 335 -1.86 16.87 13.55
N SER A 336 -1.14 16.79 14.66
CA SER A 336 -1.46 15.91 15.80
C SER A 336 -2.89 16.05 16.28
N ASP A 337 -3.38 17.28 16.40
CA ASP A 337 -4.67 17.60 17.00
C ASP A 337 -5.84 17.37 16.03
N ARG A 338 -5.62 17.64 14.75
CA ARG A 338 -6.68 17.68 13.76
C ARG A 338 -6.74 16.47 12.82
N ARG A 339 -5.69 15.63 12.80
CA ARG A 339 -5.56 14.48 11.89
C ARG A 339 -6.70 13.46 11.92
N ASN A 340 -7.46 13.42 12.99
CA ASN A 340 -8.55 12.47 13.17
C ASN A 340 -9.94 13.07 12.87
N ILE A 341 -10.03 14.34 12.49
CA ILE A 341 -11.29 15.05 12.20
C ILE A 341 -11.47 15.11 10.69
N PRO A 342 -12.37 14.30 10.09
CA PRO A 342 -12.50 14.21 8.63
C PRO A 342 -12.96 15.50 7.95
N SER A 343 -13.69 16.37 8.66
CA SER A 343 -14.13 17.68 8.14
C SER A 343 -13.04 18.74 8.11
N ALA A 344 -11.92 18.52 8.84
CA ALA A 344 -10.93 19.57 9.11
C ALA A 344 -9.98 19.91 7.96
N GLU A 345 -9.96 19.15 6.87
CA GLU A 345 -9.08 19.35 5.69
C GLU A 345 -7.61 19.61 6.02
N CYS A 346 -7.12 19.03 7.12
CA CYS A 346 -5.77 19.25 7.65
C CYS A 346 -4.78 18.13 7.35
N THR A 347 -5.19 17.13 6.57
CA THR A 347 -4.29 16.05 6.13
C THR A 347 -3.56 16.45 4.85
N SER A 348 -2.35 15.91 4.66
CA SER A 348 -1.52 16.27 3.51
C SER A 348 -2.10 15.80 2.16
N CYS A 349 -2.91 14.75 2.16
CA CYS A 349 -3.38 14.04 0.95
C CYS A 349 -2.24 13.64 0.00
N LEU A 350 -1.02 13.44 0.54
CA LEU A 350 0.17 13.07 -0.23
C LEU A 350 0.24 11.58 -0.54
N SER A 351 -0.64 10.76 0.04
CA SER A 351 -0.71 9.32 -0.26
C SER A 351 -0.89 9.02 -1.75
N VAL A 352 -1.61 9.86 -2.49
CA VAL A 352 -1.77 9.77 -3.94
C VAL A 352 -0.41 9.84 -4.66
N HIS A 353 0.40 10.81 -4.27
CA HIS A 353 1.73 11.04 -4.83
C HIS A 353 2.76 9.98 -4.38
N LEU A 354 2.68 9.54 -3.12
CA LEU A 354 3.52 8.46 -2.61
C LEU A 354 3.19 7.10 -3.25
N ALA A 355 1.91 6.85 -3.59
CA ALA A 355 1.48 5.61 -4.23
C ALA A 355 1.91 5.52 -5.70
N SER A 356 1.88 6.64 -6.45
CA SER A 356 2.34 6.74 -7.85
C SER A 356 3.85 6.99 -7.97
N GLY A 357 4.52 7.33 -6.85
CA GLY A 357 5.93 7.64 -6.81
C GLY A 357 6.32 9.00 -7.39
N THR A 358 5.36 9.93 -7.55
CA THR A 358 5.65 11.33 -7.91
C THR A 358 6.27 12.12 -6.75
N LEU A 359 6.36 11.50 -5.57
CA LEU A 359 7.03 12.02 -4.39
C LEU A 359 7.69 10.87 -3.62
N SER A 360 8.90 11.08 -3.12
CA SER A 360 9.60 10.08 -2.30
C SER A 360 9.31 10.23 -0.81
N SER A 361 9.43 9.12 -0.07
CA SER A 361 9.36 9.12 1.40
C SER A 361 10.51 9.93 2.02
N ARG A 362 11.71 9.90 1.41
CA ARG A 362 12.88 10.68 1.86
C ARG A 362 12.62 12.16 1.80
N THR A 363 12.14 12.65 0.66
CA THR A 363 11.76 14.07 0.49
C THR A 363 10.72 14.49 1.53
N CYS A 364 9.71 13.68 1.80
CA CYS A 364 8.71 13.94 2.82
C CYS A 364 9.34 14.11 4.22
N VAL A 365 10.10 13.12 4.66
CA VAL A 365 10.72 13.12 6.00
C VAL A 365 11.73 14.25 6.14
N ARG A 366 12.58 14.47 5.13
CA ARG A 366 13.58 15.55 5.13
C ARG A 366 12.92 16.92 5.19
N THR A 367 11.93 17.18 4.35
CA THR A 367 11.21 18.46 4.32
C THR A 367 10.54 18.76 5.66
N ALA A 368 9.89 17.78 6.28
CA ALA A 368 9.27 17.95 7.59
C ALA A 368 10.31 18.18 8.71
N ARG A 369 11.41 17.39 8.70
CA ARG A 369 12.51 17.56 9.65
C ARG A 369 13.14 18.95 9.56
N ASP A 370 13.34 19.45 8.35
CA ASP A 370 14.00 20.74 8.13
C ASP A 370 13.14 21.95 8.55
N ARG A 371 11.81 21.75 8.67
CA ARG A 371 10.88 22.73 9.26
C ARG A 371 10.71 22.58 10.78
N ASN A 372 11.24 21.53 11.37
CA ASN A 372 11.17 21.32 12.80
C ASN A 372 12.18 22.21 13.54
N ASN A 373 11.90 22.54 14.79
CA ASN A 373 12.82 23.27 15.67
C ASN A 373 13.96 22.38 16.21
N THR A 374 14.02 21.12 15.82
CA THR A 374 15.07 20.16 16.13
C THR A 374 15.37 19.26 14.93
N LYS A 375 16.58 18.71 14.87
CA LYS A 375 16.94 17.70 13.85
C LYS A 375 16.51 16.28 14.23
N LYS A 376 15.91 16.08 15.43
CA LYS A 376 15.38 14.78 15.86
C LYS A 376 14.06 14.49 15.15
N LEU A 377 13.93 13.27 14.62
CA LEU A 377 12.72 12.80 13.92
C LEU A 377 11.56 12.48 14.89
N ASP A 378 11.89 12.19 16.14
CA ASP A 378 10.96 11.84 17.23
C ASP A 378 10.81 12.95 18.28
N GLY A 379 11.20 14.17 17.98
CA GLY A 379 11.16 15.31 18.88
C GLY A 379 10.70 16.60 18.22
N GLY A 380 10.68 17.69 19.01
CA GLY A 380 10.27 19.02 18.57
C GLY A 380 8.76 19.20 18.46
N ASN A 381 8.28 19.80 17.38
CA ASN A 381 6.85 20.01 17.17
C ASN A 381 6.10 18.67 17.06
N GLU A 382 5.03 18.50 17.84
CA GLU A 382 4.28 17.25 17.93
C GLU A 382 3.58 16.88 16.60
N GLY A 383 3.05 17.87 15.88
CA GLY A 383 2.42 17.65 14.56
C GLY A 383 3.42 17.09 13.55
N ILE A 384 4.63 17.66 13.51
CA ILE A 384 5.72 17.20 12.62
C ILE A 384 6.14 15.78 12.99
N ARG A 385 6.38 15.51 14.29
CA ARG A 385 6.74 14.19 14.79
C ARG A 385 5.70 13.13 14.41
N VAL A 386 4.43 13.44 14.63
CA VAL A 386 3.33 12.53 14.29
C VAL A 386 3.22 12.33 12.79
N TRP A 387 3.41 13.37 11.98
CA TRP A 387 3.34 13.21 10.52
C TRP A 387 4.51 12.38 9.96
N ILE A 388 5.74 12.57 10.47
CA ILE A 388 6.88 11.69 10.14
C ILE A 388 6.56 10.23 10.48
N SER A 389 5.92 9.99 11.63
CA SER A 389 5.46 8.65 12.01
C SER A 389 4.45 8.06 11.01
N GLU A 390 3.58 8.87 10.39
CA GLU A 390 2.65 8.37 9.35
C GLU A 390 3.39 7.98 8.06
N VAL A 391 4.43 8.72 7.67
CA VAL A 391 5.30 8.32 6.55
C VAL A 391 6.05 7.03 6.89
N ALA A 392 6.52 6.88 8.12
CA ALA A 392 7.19 5.67 8.59
C ALA A 392 6.24 4.45 8.64
N TRP A 393 4.93 4.62 8.90
CA TRP A 393 3.94 3.54 8.78
C TRP A 393 3.93 2.91 7.39
N ARG A 394 4.10 3.72 6.33
CA ARG A 394 4.21 3.21 4.95
C ARG A 394 5.44 2.31 4.79
N ASP A 395 6.60 2.73 5.32
CA ASP A 395 7.81 1.90 5.33
C ASP A 395 7.56 0.59 6.11
N PHE A 396 6.97 0.68 7.31
CA PHE A 396 6.66 -0.50 8.12
C PHE A 396 5.83 -1.55 7.37
N TYR A 397 4.76 -1.13 6.71
CA TYR A 397 3.94 -2.07 5.94
C TYR A 397 4.67 -2.69 4.75
N LYS A 398 5.62 -1.97 4.13
CA LYS A 398 6.49 -2.55 3.10
C LYS A 398 7.49 -3.56 3.68
N HIS A 399 8.05 -3.29 4.86
CA HIS A 399 8.89 -4.26 5.58
C HIS A 399 8.09 -5.54 5.92
N VAL A 400 6.85 -5.39 6.36
CA VAL A 400 5.94 -6.52 6.62
C VAL A 400 5.70 -7.33 5.35
N LEU A 401 5.37 -6.67 4.25
CA LEU A 401 5.07 -7.29 2.96
C LEU A 401 6.22 -8.15 2.45
N VAL A 402 7.43 -7.60 2.53
CA VAL A 402 8.66 -8.27 2.08
C VAL A 402 9.01 -9.47 2.94
N HIS A 403 8.85 -9.35 4.25
CA HIS A 403 9.25 -10.41 5.19
C HIS A 403 8.21 -11.53 5.28
N TRP A 404 6.92 -11.21 5.17
CA TRP A 404 5.82 -12.17 5.21
C TRP A 404 5.04 -12.17 3.88
N PRO A 405 5.64 -12.72 2.80
CA PRO A 405 5.10 -12.61 1.44
C PRO A 405 3.70 -13.23 1.28
N TYR A 406 3.28 -14.11 2.18
CA TYR A 406 1.96 -14.72 2.14
C TYR A 406 0.80 -13.73 2.38
N VAL A 407 1.08 -12.55 2.97
CA VAL A 407 0.04 -11.51 3.09
C VAL A 407 -0.38 -10.96 1.73
N CYS A 408 0.52 -11.01 0.71
CA CYS A 408 0.18 -10.71 -0.68
C CYS A 408 -0.80 -11.74 -1.29
N MET A 409 -0.88 -12.92 -0.69
CA MET A 409 -1.65 -14.05 -1.20
C MET A 409 -3.00 -14.20 -0.49
N ASN A 410 -3.58 -13.10 -0.01
CA ASN A 410 -4.86 -13.05 0.70
C ASN A 410 -4.92 -13.90 1.98
N LYS A 411 -3.77 -14.13 2.63
CA LYS A 411 -3.70 -14.80 3.93
C LYS A 411 -3.67 -13.80 5.07
N PRO A 412 -4.33 -14.09 6.19
CA PRO A 412 -4.16 -13.30 7.41
C PRO A 412 -2.72 -13.43 7.90
N PHE A 413 -2.22 -12.41 8.60
CA PHE A 413 -0.87 -12.43 9.17
C PHE A 413 -0.66 -13.63 10.11
N LYS A 414 -1.67 -13.97 10.92
CA LYS A 414 -1.68 -15.16 11.76
C LYS A 414 -2.58 -16.22 11.15
N PRO A 415 -2.06 -17.42 10.83
CA PRO A 415 -2.80 -18.48 10.15
C PRO A 415 -4.09 -18.92 10.86
N GLU A 416 -4.15 -18.83 12.19
CA GLU A 416 -5.34 -19.20 12.98
C GLU A 416 -6.58 -18.35 12.66
N TYR A 417 -6.41 -17.13 12.11
CA TYR A 417 -7.52 -16.29 11.67
C TYR A 417 -8.09 -16.71 10.30
N SER A 418 -7.51 -17.71 9.64
CA SER A 418 -8.03 -18.22 8.37
C SER A 418 -9.36 -18.94 8.48
N ASN A 419 -9.71 -19.37 9.71
CA ASN A 419 -10.90 -20.20 9.96
C ASN A 419 -12.11 -19.39 10.46
N ILE A 420 -12.05 -18.07 10.43
CA ILE A 420 -13.21 -17.24 10.78
C ILE A 420 -14.31 -17.48 9.74
N ASP A 421 -15.51 -17.80 10.21
CA ASP A 421 -16.68 -18.01 9.35
C ASP A 421 -17.30 -16.66 8.94
N TRP A 422 -16.86 -16.18 7.78
CA TRP A 422 -17.31 -14.90 7.22
C TRP A 422 -18.67 -15.01 6.56
N SER A 423 -19.44 -13.94 6.62
CA SER A 423 -20.65 -13.75 5.81
C SER A 423 -20.28 -13.33 4.36
N TYR A 424 -21.13 -13.75 3.42
CA TYR A 424 -21.06 -13.36 2.01
C TYR A 424 -22.39 -12.74 1.53
N ASP A 425 -23.05 -11.99 2.41
CA ASP A 425 -24.29 -11.27 2.11
C ASP A 425 -23.99 -10.14 1.09
N GLU A 426 -24.37 -10.36 -0.17
CA GLU A 426 -24.14 -9.42 -1.26
C GLU A 426 -25.00 -8.15 -1.14
N ASP A 427 -26.18 -8.22 -0.55
CA ASP A 427 -27.05 -7.04 -0.37
C ASP A 427 -26.47 -6.11 0.68
N GLN A 428 -25.98 -6.64 1.79
CA GLN A 428 -25.28 -5.87 2.82
C GLN A 428 -23.95 -5.31 2.29
N PHE A 429 -23.20 -6.09 1.51
CA PHE A 429 -21.96 -5.60 0.88
C PHE A 429 -22.24 -4.46 -0.09
N LYS A 430 -23.26 -4.60 -0.93
CA LYS A 430 -23.68 -3.55 -1.87
C LYS A 430 -24.13 -2.30 -1.13
N ALA A 431 -24.93 -2.43 -0.07
CA ALA A 431 -25.36 -1.30 0.74
C ALA A 431 -24.17 -0.56 1.36
N TRP A 432 -23.14 -1.29 1.81
CA TRP A 432 -21.88 -0.72 2.30
C TRP A 432 -21.14 0.03 1.18
N CYS A 433 -20.92 -0.59 0.02
CA CYS A 433 -20.26 0.06 -1.13
C CYS A 433 -20.95 1.34 -1.59
N GLU A 434 -22.28 1.38 -1.52
CA GLU A 434 -23.09 2.53 -1.96
C GLU A 434 -23.30 3.60 -0.88
N GLY A 435 -22.82 3.37 0.35
CA GLY A 435 -23.05 4.28 1.48
C GLY A 435 -24.53 4.40 1.83
N ARG A 436 -25.20 3.25 1.99
CA ARG A 436 -26.63 3.11 2.31
C ARG A 436 -26.88 2.12 3.44
N THR A 437 -25.98 2.11 4.42
CA THR A 437 -26.06 1.20 5.57
C THR A 437 -27.03 1.65 6.66
N GLY A 438 -27.44 2.92 6.64
CA GLY A 438 -28.20 3.54 7.72
C GLY A 438 -27.34 3.97 8.93
N PHE A 439 -26.01 3.87 8.81
CA PHE A 439 -25.05 4.39 9.78
C PHE A 439 -24.37 5.63 9.20
N PRO A 440 -24.74 6.85 9.63
CA PRO A 440 -24.38 8.09 8.94
C PRO A 440 -22.89 8.30 8.68
N ILE A 441 -22.02 7.98 9.64
CA ILE A 441 -20.57 8.13 9.48
C ILE A 441 -19.98 7.13 8.47
N VAL A 442 -20.52 5.90 8.42
CA VAL A 442 -20.15 4.87 7.44
C VAL A 442 -20.59 5.30 6.05
N ASP A 443 -21.82 5.72 5.93
CA ASP A 443 -22.40 6.15 4.65
C ASP A 443 -21.70 7.38 4.09
N ALA A 444 -21.41 8.36 4.93
CA ALA A 444 -20.62 9.54 4.57
C ALA A 444 -19.24 9.17 4.02
N ALA A 445 -18.55 8.23 4.68
CA ALA A 445 -17.22 7.80 4.28
C ALA A 445 -17.22 7.05 2.94
N MET A 446 -18.18 6.15 2.71
CA MET A 446 -18.29 5.40 1.46
C MET A 446 -18.71 6.31 0.29
N ARG A 447 -19.57 7.30 0.53
CA ARG A 447 -19.92 8.31 -0.47
C ARG A 447 -18.76 9.25 -0.79
N GLN A 448 -17.94 9.63 0.19
CA GLN A 448 -16.68 10.34 -0.04
C GLN A 448 -15.77 9.52 -0.96
N LEU A 449 -15.55 8.23 -0.66
CA LEU A 449 -14.73 7.34 -1.48
C LEU A 449 -15.19 7.32 -2.93
N LYS A 450 -16.48 7.11 -3.16
CA LYS A 450 -17.06 7.06 -4.50
C LYS A 450 -16.92 8.39 -5.27
N HIS A 451 -17.02 9.53 -4.58
CA HIS A 451 -16.96 10.85 -5.20
C HIS A 451 -15.56 11.34 -5.48
N LEU A 452 -14.62 11.10 -4.54
CA LEU A 452 -13.24 11.61 -4.61
C LEU A 452 -12.22 10.58 -5.09
N GLY A 453 -12.56 9.28 -5.13
CA GLY A 453 -11.56 8.20 -5.22
C GLY A 453 -10.61 8.18 -4.01
N TYR A 454 -10.99 8.82 -2.92
CA TYR A 454 -10.18 9.01 -1.71
C TYR A 454 -11.04 8.97 -0.45
N MET A 455 -10.49 8.49 0.65
CA MET A 455 -11.16 8.49 1.96
C MET A 455 -10.17 8.87 3.05
N HIS A 456 -10.62 9.70 3.99
CA HIS A 456 -9.83 10.08 5.17
C HIS A 456 -9.46 8.84 6.01
N ASN A 457 -8.20 8.77 6.53
CA ASN A 457 -7.70 7.58 7.22
C ASN A 457 -8.61 7.11 8.38
N ARG A 458 -9.11 8.03 9.22
CA ARG A 458 -10.02 7.66 10.32
C ARG A 458 -11.29 6.98 9.81
N CYS A 459 -11.83 7.45 8.71
CA CYS A 459 -12.99 6.87 8.07
C CYS A 459 -12.70 5.47 7.51
N ARG A 460 -11.51 5.24 6.91
CA ARG A 460 -11.10 3.89 6.46
C ARG A 460 -11.14 2.88 7.60
N MET A 461 -10.65 3.25 8.77
CA MET A 461 -10.68 2.37 9.95
C MET A 461 -12.11 2.07 10.42
N ILE A 462 -13.02 3.07 10.39
CA ILE A 462 -14.41 2.92 10.80
C ILE A 462 -15.15 1.98 9.84
N VAL A 463 -15.07 2.23 8.53
CA VAL A 463 -15.81 1.43 7.55
C VAL A 463 -15.25 0.02 7.38
N ALA A 464 -13.93 -0.18 7.56
CA ALA A 464 -13.32 -1.50 7.53
C ALA A 464 -13.70 -2.32 8.76
N CYS A 465 -13.71 -1.70 9.95
CA CYS A 465 -14.19 -2.34 11.17
C CYS A 465 -15.68 -2.70 11.05
N PHE A 466 -16.50 -1.81 10.50
CA PHE A 466 -17.93 -2.04 10.27
C PHE A 466 -18.16 -3.23 9.33
N LEU A 467 -17.47 -3.28 8.19
CA LEU A 467 -17.59 -4.40 7.26
C LEU A 467 -17.22 -5.73 7.92
N ALA A 468 -16.03 -5.79 8.56
CA ALA A 468 -15.48 -7.03 9.07
C ALA A 468 -16.13 -7.50 10.40
N LYS A 469 -16.71 -6.58 11.18
CA LYS A 469 -17.25 -6.89 12.53
C LYS A 469 -18.78 -6.75 12.57
N ASP A 470 -19.35 -5.63 12.14
CA ASP A 470 -20.80 -5.47 12.19
C ASP A 470 -21.50 -6.29 11.10
N LEU A 471 -20.99 -6.28 9.88
CA LEU A 471 -21.54 -7.13 8.81
C LEU A 471 -20.97 -8.55 8.81
N LEU A 472 -19.84 -8.78 9.49
CA LEU A 472 -19.07 -10.03 9.47
C LEU A 472 -18.71 -10.47 8.02
N ILE A 473 -18.64 -9.53 7.10
CA ILE A 473 -18.25 -9.79 5.70
C ILE A 473 -16.74 -9.94 5.63
N ASP A 474 -16.28 -10.86 4.79
CA ASP A 474 -14.86 -11.13 4.56
C ASP A 474 -14.10 -9.83 4.23
N TRP A 475 -13.13 -9.50 5.08
CA TRP A 475 -12.34 -8.27 4.96
C TRP A 475 -11.65 -8.13 3.59
N ARG A 476 -11.34 -9.24 2.92
CA ARG A 476 -10.70 -9.27 1.61
C ARG A 476 -11.60 -8.70 0.51
N LYS A 477 -12.94 -8.79 0.66
CA LYS A 477 -13.87 -8.09 -0.24
C LYS A 477 -13.72 -6.58 -0.14
N GLY A 478 -13.60 -6.07 1.07
CA GLY A 478 -13.39 -4.64 1.31
C GLY A 478 -12.00 -4.17 0.86
N GLU A 479 -10.95 -4.94 1.16
CA GLU A 479 -9.58 -4.69 0.68
C GLU A 479 -9.55 -4.56 -0.84
N ARG A 480 -10.17 -5.50 -1.55
CA ARG A 480 -10.28 -5.48 -2.99
C ARG A 480 -11.04 -4.26 -3.50
N TYR A 481 -12.22 -3.98 -2.92
CA TYR A 481 -13.04 -2.83 -3.30
C TYR A 481 -12.26 -1.51 -3.16
N PHE A 482 -11.45 -1.40 -2.11
CA PHE A 482 -10.58 -0.23 -1.92
C PHE A 482 -9.51 -0.13 -2.99
N MET A 483 -8.82 -1.21 -3.33
CA MET A 483 -7.83 -1.20 -4.42
C MET A 483 -8.46 -0.82 -5.77
N GLU A 484 -9.68 -1.28 -6.04
CA GLU A 484 -10.42 -1.00 -7.29
C GLU A 484 -11.02 0.42 -7.33
N THR A 485 -11.00 1.18 -6.20
CA THR A 485 -11.66 2.49 -6.11
C THR A 485 -10.72 3.63 -5.74
N LEU A 486 -9.67 3.35 -4.94
CA LEU A 486 -8.79 4.38 -4.40
C LEU A 486 -7.75 4.87 -5.42
N ILE A 487 -7.61 6.18 -5.54
CA ILE A 487 -6.52 6.82 -6.29
C ILE A 487 -5.15 6.56 -5.64
N ASP A 488 -5.13 6.44 -4.31
CA ASP A 488 -3.91 6.18 -3.52
C ASP A 488 -3.73 4.70 -3.15
N GLY A 489 -4.30 3.79 -3.95
CA GLY A 489 -4.24 2.35 -3.71
C GLY A 489 -2.82 1.80 -3.69
N ASP A 490 -2.16 1.80 -2.54
CA ASP A 490 -0.89 1.11 -2.25
C ASP A 490 -1.19 -0.22 -1.57
N PHE A 491 -0.74 -1.34 -2.16
CA PHE A 491 -1.12 -2.65 -1.65
C PHE A 491 -0.65 -2.88 -0.21
N ALA A 492 0.60 -2.53 0.12
CA ALA A 492 1.15 -2.75 1.46
C ALA A 492 0.35 -2.01 2.53
N SER A 493 0.05 -0.71 2.29
CA SER A 493 -0.72 0.12 3.21
C SER A 493 -2.19 -0.29 3.27
N ASN A 494 -2.79 -0.68 2.15
CA ASN A 494 -4.19 -1.13 2.09
C ASN A 494 -4.36 -2.46 2.83
N ASN A 495 -3.53 -3.46 2.53
CA ASN A 495 -3.54 -4.76 3.22
C ASN A 495 -3.29 -4.60 4.73
N GLY A 496 -2.26 -3.82 5.09
CA GLY A 496 -1.95 -3.54 6.49
C GLY A 496 -3.10 -2.86 7.24
N GLY A 497 -3.74 -1.85 6.65
CA GLY A 497 -4.87 -1.13 7.22
C GLY A 497 -6.12 -2.00 7.38
N TRP A 498 -6.44 -2.84 6.40
CA TRP A 498 -7.52 -3.82 6.46
C TRP A 498 -7.25 -4.89 7.51
N GLY A 499 -6.04 -5.45 7.52
CA GLY A 499 -5.63 -6.44 8.53
C GLY A 499 -5.67 -5.89 9.95
N PHE A 500 -5.25 -4.62 10.14
CA PHE A 500 -5.35 -3.92 11.43
C PHE A 500 -6.81 -3.79 11.89
N SER A 501 -7.71 -3.30 11.04
CA SER A 501 -9.11 -3.03 11.37
C SER A 501 -9.94 -4.32 11.55
N ALA A 502 -9.68 -5.33 10.73
CA ALA A 502 -10.29 -6.64 10.82
C ALA A 502 -9.67 -7.53 11.91
N SER A 503 -8.61 -7.10 12.59
CA SER A 503 -7.88 -7.85 13.63
C SER A 503 -7.18 -9.12 13.14
N VAL A 504 -6.85 -9.20 11.86
CA VAL A 504 -6.21 -10.37 11.22
C VAL A 504 -4.79 -10.09 10.70
N GLY A 505 -4.36 -8.83 10.77
CA GLY A 505 -3.09 -8.34 10.23
C GLY A 505 -1.93 -8.33 11.24
N VAL A 506 -0.86 -7.65 10.85
CA VAL A 506 0.27 -7.33 11.71
C VAL A 506 -0.11 -6.20 12.67
N ASP A 507 0.39 -6.23 13.90
CA ASP A 507 0.10 -5.25 14.97
C ASP A 507 -1.40 -4.87 15.05
N PRO A 508 -2.33 -5.85 15.04
CA PRO A 508 -3.74 -5.58 14.82
C PRO A 508 -4.40 -5.05 16.09
N GLN A 509 -5.53 -4.38 15.90
CA GLN A 509 -6.45 -4.20 17.03
C GLN A 509 -6.86 -5.56 17.59
N PRO A 510 -6.95 -5.71 18.94
CA PRO A 510 -7.52 -6.92 19.53
C PRO A 510 -8.90 -7.23 18.95
N TYR A 511 -9.19 -8.49 18.63
CA TYR A 511 -10.44 -8.86 17.97
C TYR A 511 -11.71 -8.46 18.74
N PHE A 512 -11.61 -8.37 20.06
CA PHE A 512 -12.72 -7.94 20.94
C PHE A 512 -12.93 -6.42 20.96
N ARG A 513 -12.02 -5.63 20.39
CA ARG A 513 -12.18 -4.17 20.24
C ARG A 513 -12.95 -3.90 18.95
N ILE A 514 -14.25 -3.75 19.06
CA ILE A 514 -15.16 -3.43 17.95
C ILE A 514 -15.56 -1.96 18.09
N PHE A 515 -15.38 -1.20 17.03
CA PHE A 515 -15.79 0.21 17.01
C PHE A 515 -17.32 0.30 17.02
N ASN A 516 -17.86 1.10 17.92
CA ASN A 516 -19.26 1.50 17.86
C ASN A 516 -19.38 2.68 16.87
N PRO A 517 -20.08 2.53 15.73
CA PRO A 517 -20.14 3.59 14.71
C PRO A 517 -20.71 4.91 15.24
N LEU A 518 -21.68 4.87 16.14
CA LEU A 518 -22.24 6.07 16.77
C LEU A 518 -21.18 6.80 17.61
N LEU A 519 -20.47 6.10 18.49
CA LEU A 519 -19.45 6.71 19.33
C LEU A 519 -18.26 7.23 18.51
N GLN A 520 -17.91 6.54 17.41
CA GLN A 520 -16.89 7.04 16.48
C GLN A 520 -17.35 8.32 15.79
N SER A 521 -18.62 8.36 15.37
CA SER A 521 -19.25 9.52 14.74
C SER A 521 -19.23 10.74 15.67
N GLU A 522 -19.74 10.61 16.89
CA GLU A 522 -19.76 11.68 17.90
C GLU A 522 -18.35 12.19 18.26
N LYS A 523 -17.37 11.27 18.28
CA LYS A 523 -15.99 11.62 18.64
C LYS A 523 -15.25 12.36 17.52
N PHE A 524 -15.41 11.96 16.26
CA PHE A 524 -14.57 12.43 15.15
C PHE A 524 -15.29 13.37 14.19
N ASP A 525 -16.60 13.53 14.33
CA ASP A 525 -17.41 14.54 13.62
C ASP A 525 -18.43 15.16 14.58
N PRO A 526 -17.99 15.74 15.73
CA PRO A 526 -18.91 16.14 16.81
C PRO A 526 -20.01 17.09 16.39
N ASP A 527 -19.73 17.94 15.41
CA ASP A 527 -20.70 18.89 14.85
C ASP A 527 -21.47 18.35 13.65
N GLY A 528 -21.16 17.15 13.18
CA GLY A 528 -21.82 16.50 12.04
C GLY A 528 -21.52 17.17 10.68
N GLU A 529 -20.45 17.94 10.59
CA GLU A 529 -20.05 18.64 9.36
C GLU A 529 -19.69 17.69 8.22
N TYR A 530 -18.94 16.64 8.55
CA TYR A 530 -18.56 15.63 7.59
C TYR A 530 -19.77 14.85 7.08
N ILE A 531 -20.67 14.44 7.98
CA ILE A 531 -21.92 13.76 7.61
C ILE A 531 -22.78 14.67 6.75
N ARG A 532 -22.98 15.96 7.11
CA ARG A 532 -23.78 16.91 6.31
C ARG A 532 -23.24 17.10 4.91
N ARG A 533 -21.91 17.07 4.75
CA ARG A 533 -21.25 17.19 3.44
C ARG A 533 -21.57 16.01 2.53
N TRP A 534 -21.53 14.79 3.05
CA TRP A 534 -21.61 13.57 2.25
C TRP A 534 -22.97 12.86 2.28
N VAL A 535 -23.85 13.23 3.22
CA VAL A 535 -25.20 12.68 3.37
C VAL A 535 -26.21 13.83 3.41
N PRO A 536 -26.49 14.43 2.26
CA PRO A 536 -27.34 15.62 2.19
C PRO A 536 -28.76 15.42 2.74
N GLU A 537 -29.28 14.18 2.75
CA GLU A 537 -30.56 13.79 3.35
C GLU A 537 -30.64 14.11 4.84
N LEU A 538 -29.49 14.21 5.52
CA LEU A 538 -29.42 14.48 6.96
C LEU A 538 -29.05 15.93 7.30
N LYS A 539 -28.91 16.80 6.30
CA LYS A 539 -28.37 18.16 6.45
C LYS A 539 -29.14 19.03 7.44
N SER A 540 -30.46 18.84 7.54
CA SER A 540 -31.33 19.63 8.42
C SER A 540 -31.34 19.18 9.88
N LEU A 541 -30.69 18.08 10.22
CA LEU A 541 -30.72 17.54 11.58
C LEU A 541 -29.78 18.31 12.52
N THR A 542 -30.13 18.32 13.80
CA THR A 542 -29.24 18.83 14.86
C THR A 542 -27.97 17.97 14.98
N ASN A 543 -26.93 18.54 15.61
CA ASN A 543 -25.66 17.82 15.82
C ASN A 543 -25.84 16.49 16.57
N LYS A 544 -26.80 16.41 17.49
CA LYS A 544 -27.09 15.15 18.19
C LYS A 544 -27.83 14.14 17.31
N GLN A 545 -28.83 14.60 16.55
CA GLN A 545 -29.68 13.71 15.76
C GLN A 545 -28.94 13.11 14.56
N ILE A 546 -27.98 13.84 13.99
CA ILE A 546 -27.32 13.46 12.75
C ILE A 546 -26.50 12.16 12.86
N HIS A 547 -26.00 11.83 14.07
CA HIS A 547 -25.18 10.64 14.31
C HIS A 547 -26.01 9.35 14.39
N ASP A 548 -27.28 9.43 14.83
CA ASP A 548 -28.20 8.29 14.97
C ASP A 548 -29.66 8.76 14.77
N PRO A 549 -30.09 9.04 13.54
CA PRO A 549 -31.42 9.62 13.29
C PRO A 549 -32.56 8.71 13.76
N TYR A 550 -32.41 7.40 13.61
CA TYR A 550 -33.46 6.45 14.00
C TYR A 550 -33.53 6.26 15.51
N GLY A 551 -32.40 6.09 16.19
CA GLY A 551 -32.36 5.97 17.65
C GLY A 551 -32.72 7.26 18.39
N ARG A 552 -32.62 8.42 17.71
CA ARG A 552 -32.95 9.74 18.29
C ARG A 552 -34.30 10.29 17.86
N GLY A 553 -35.19 9.41 17.37
CA GLY A 553 -36.63 9.70 17.18
C GLY A 553 -36.98 10.50 15.94
N VAL A 554 -36.06 10.72 15.00
CA VAL A 554 -36.34 11.45 13.73
C VAL A 554 -36.36 10.52 12.51
N GLY A 555 -36.51 9.22 12.73
CA GLY A 555 -36.49 8.21 11.66
C GLY A 555 -37.55 8.42 10.58
N SER A 556 -38.77 8.85 10.94
CA SER A 556 -39.80 9.17 9.96
C SER A 556 -39.47 10.35 9.06
N GLN A 557 -38.79 11.37 9.60
CA GLN A 557 -38.32 12.54 8.84
C GLN A 557 -37.25 12.13 7.83
N VAL A 558 -36.20 11.37 8.28
CA VAL A 558 -35.08 11.00 7.40
C VAL A 558 -35.48 9.95 6.38
N LYS A 559 -36.44 9.07 6.70
CA LYS A 559 -37.01 8.12 5.74
C LYS A 559 -37.73 8.85 4.60
N LYS A 560 -38.48 9.92 4.91
CA LYS A 560 -39.10 10.78 3.89
C LYS A 560 -38.07 11.52 3.04
N ALA A 561 -36.92 11.84 3.61
CA ALA A 561 -35.78 12.43 2.88
C ALA A 561 -34.99 11.41 2.06
N GLY A 562 -35.34 10.12 2.09
CA GLY A 562 -34.69 9.05 1.33
C GLY A 562 -33.51 8.37 2.03
N TYR A 563 -33.26 8.68 3.31
CA TYR A 563 -32.19 8.04 4.07
C TYR A 563 -32.61 6.65 4.58
N PRO A 564 -31.81 5.58 4.36
CA PRO A 564 -32.20 4.22 4.70
C PRO A 564 -32.21 3.96 6.21
N GLN A 565 -32.95 2.93 6.62
CA GLN A 565 -32.87 2.39 7.97
C GLN A 565 -31.53 1.65 8.16
N PRO A 566 -31.03 1.55 9.41
CA PRO A 566 -29.89 0.69 9.73
C PRO A 566 -30.14 -0.74 9.27
N ILE A 567 -29.20 -1.28 8.47
CA ILE A 567 -29.30 -2.64 7.93
C ILE A 567 -28.99 -3.73 8.97
N VAL A 568 -28.43 -3.36 10.11
CA VAL A 568 -28.09 -4.24 11.23
C VAL A 568 -28.27 -3.51 12.56
N VAL A 569 -28.34 -4.30 13.64
CA VAL A 569 -28.31 -3.81 15.03
C VAL A 569 -26.91 -4.03 15.62
N HIS A 570 -26.16 -2.94 15.85
CA HIS A 570 -24.75 -3.00 16.29
C HIS A 570 -24.49 -3.94 17.48
N LYS A 571 -25.36 -3.93 18.50
CA LYS A 571 -25.19 -4.79 19.69
C LYS A 571 -25.19 -6.27 19.33
N GLU A 572 -26.14 -6.72 18.52
CA GLU A 572 -26.28 -8.12 18.09
C GLU A 572 -25.10 -8.52 17.20
N CYS A 573 -24.71 -7.63 16.29
CA CYS A 573 -23.56 -7.85 15.39
C CYS A 573 -22.25 -7.98 16.16
N ARG A 574 -22.05 -7.16 17.19
CA ARG A 574 -20.89 -7.24 18.07
C ARG A 574 -20.78 -8.62 18.74
N ASP A 575 -21.88 -9.13 19.30
CA ASP A 575 -21.89 -10.42 19.98
C ASP A 575 -21.65 -11.58 18.99
N ARG A 576 -22.26 -11.52 17.80
CA ARG A 576 -22.00 -12.45 16.68
C ARG A 576 -20.52 -12.44 16.26
N ALA A 577 -19.93 -11.27 16.06
CA ALA A 577 -18.53 -11.14 15.67
C ALA A 577 -17.59 -11.75 16.73
N LEU A 578 -17.83 -11.48 18.01
CA LEU A 578 -17.03 -12.04 19.10
C LEU A 578 -17.05 -13.57 19.12
N SER A 579 -18.23 -14.19 18.91
CA SER A 579 -18.38 -15.66 18.79
C SER A 579 -17.60 -16.19 17.57
N ALA A 580 -17.85 -15.63 16.39
CA ALA A 580 -17.22 -16.08 15.13
C ALA A 580 -15.68 -16.02 15.20
N TYR A 581 -15.12 -14.92 15.74
CA TYR A 581 -13.67 -14.82 15.93
C TYR A 581 -13.12 -15.82 16.94
N LYS A 582 -13.79 -15.98 18.08
CA LYS A 582 -13.37 -16.94 19.11
C LYS A 582 -13.39 -18.38 18.59
N GLU A 583 -14.44 -18.76 17.87
CA GLU A 583 -14.60 -20.09 17.28
C GLU A 583 -13.59 -20.33 16.16
N GLY A 584 -13.41 -19.36 15.25
CA GLY A 584 -12.45 -19.45 14.17
C GLY A 584 -11.01 -19.61 14.66
N ILE A 585 -10.60 -18.84 15.67
CA ILE A 585 -9.26 -18.94 16.27
C ILE A 585 -9.10 -20.31 16.98
N ALA A 586 -10.10 -20.76 17.71
CA ALA A 586 -10.04 -22.04 18.42
C ALA A 586 -9.94 -23.25 17.46
N SER A 587 -10.60 -23.19 16.30
CA SER A 587 -10.54 -24.26 15.28
C SER A 587 -9.23 -24.25 14.46
N GLY A 588 -8.44 -23.19 14.52
CA GLY A 588 -7.16 -23.06 13.81
C GLY A 588 -5.93 -23.51 14.61
N MET A 589 -6.11 -23.83 15.87
CA MET A 589 -5.08 -24.41 16.74
C MET A 589 -5.07 -25.93 16.64
#